data_f76c7a555a588b7adf7af81dafdfeb82
#
_entry.id   f76c7a555a588b7adf7af81dafdfeb82
#
_cell.length_a   1.000
_cell.length_b   1.000
_cell.length_c   1.000
_cell.angle_alpha   90.00
_cell.angle_beta   90.00
_cell.angle_gamma   90.00
#
_symmetry.space_group_name_H-M   'P 1'
#
loop_
_entity.id
_entity.type
_entity.pdbx_description
1 polymer ?
#
loop_
_entity_poly.entity_id
_entity_poly.type
_entity_poly.pdbx_seq_one_letter_code
_entity_poly.pdbx_strand_id
1 'polypeptide(L)'
;MKGKMTLGGKVVPLFWRLCVFSCFWVCGLLGTSDLSYVTCGSVIKLLNTRHNVRLHSHDVKYGSGSGQQSVTGVTEADDSNSYWRIRGKSDTVCQRGNPIKCGETIRLTHINTGRNLHSHYFTSPLSGNQEVSAFGENGEGDSLDNWTVMCSGTYWERKNPVRFKHTATEVLLSITGEQYGRPINGQLEVHGMQYSNQFNSWKVMEGIFMKPVEVSRAGVESHIEL
;
A
#
# COMPACT_ATOMS: atom_id res chain seq x y z
N MET A 1 -8.53 -7.99 -86.11
CA MET A 1 -9.17 -9.24 -85.63
C MET A 1 -9.62 -9.03 -84.24
N LYS A 2 -10.94 -9.24 -83.99
CA LYS A 2 -11.65 -8.89 -82.74
C LYS A 2 -11.51 -10.03 -81.73
N GLY A 3 -11.19 -9.73 -80.47
CA GLY A 3 -11.29 -10.65 -79.37
C GLY A 3 -11.99 -9.97 -78.20
N LYS A 4 -13.25 -10.32 -77.96
CA LYS A 4 -14.06 -9.92 -76.79
C LYS A 4 -13.67 -10.76 -75.64
N MET A 5 -13.41 -10.11 -74.47
CA MET A 5 -13.31 -10.77 -73.21
C MET A 5 -14.48 -10.31 -72.31
N THR A 6 -15.36 -11.19 -71.94
CA THR A 6 -16.51 -11.00 -71.11
C THR A 6 -16.11 -11.15 -69.65
N LEU A 7 -16.33 -10.13 -68.89
CA LEU A 7 -16.26 -10.15 -67.36
C LEU A 7 -17.57 -10.69 -66.83
N GLY A 8 -17.49 -11.81 -66.10
CA GLY A 8 -18.57 -12.33 -65.30
C GLY A 8 -18.62 -11.61 -63.94
N GLY A 9 -19.58 -10.73 -63.81
CA GLY A 9 -19.86 -10.08 -62.50
C GLY A 9 -20.61 -11.00 -61.59
N LYS A 10 -20.04 -11.32 -60.42
CA LYS A 10 -20.79 -11.85 -59.29
C LYS A 10 -21.20 -10.68 -58.39
N VAL A 11 -22.49 -10.41 -58.33
CA VAL A 11 -23.12 -9.47 -57.42
C VAL A 11 -23.15 -10.14 -56.04
N VAL A 12 -22.41 -9.61 -55.09
CA VAL A 12 -22.46 -10.03 -53.68
C VAL A 12 -23.48 -9.14 -52.97
N PRO A 13 -24.48 -9.71 -52.27
CA PRO A 13 -25.54 -8.90 -51.67
C PRO A 13 -25.02 -8.05 -50.51
N LEU A 14 -25.48 -6.82 -50.48
CA LEU A 14 -25.10 -5.72 -49.59
C LEU A 14 -25.43 -5.96 -48.09
N PHE A 15 -26.04 -7.09 -47.76
CA PHE A 15 -26.50 -7.40 -46.41
C PHE A 15 -25.43 -7.94 -45.46
N TRP A 16 -24.21 -8.24 -45.92
CA TRP A 16 -23.16 -8.80 -45.03
C TRP A 16 -22.15 -7.79 -44.51
N ARG A 17 -22.29 -6.53 -44.82
CA ARG A 17 -21.37 -5.49 -44.36
C ARG A 17 -21.81 -4.75 -43.07
N LEU A 18 -23.03 -5.02 -42.60
CA LEU A 18 -23.55 -4.33 -41.38
C LEU A 18 -23.39 -5.11 -40.06
N CYS A 19 -23.05 -6.41 -40.10
CA CYS A 19 -22.86 -7.20 -38.87
C CYS A 19 -21.44 -7.25 -38.33
N VAL A 20 -20.42 -6.77 -39.06
CA VAL A 20 -19.02 -6.85 -38.58
C VAL A 20 -18.59 -5.61 -37.79
N PHE A 21 -19.33 -4.50 -37.91
CA PHE A 21 -18.99 -3.27 -37.20
C PHE A 21 -19.65 -3.12 -35.81
N SER A 22 -20.64 -3.93 -35.45
CA SER A 22 -21.31 -3.83 -34.15
C SER A 22 -20.67 -4.71 -33.04
N CYS A 23 -19.79 -5.66 -33.39
CA CYS A 23 -19.13 -6.52 -32.41
C CYS A 23 -17.86 -5.95 -31.80
N PHE A 24 -17.30 -4.86 -32.36
CA PHE A 24 -16.04 -4.28 -31.84
C PHE A 24 -16.25 -3.21 -30.75
N TRP A 25 -17.48 -2.82 -30.43
CA TRP A 25 -17.76 -1.75 -29.46
C TRP A 25 -18.23 -2.23 -28.07
N VAL A 26 -18.42 -3.52 -27.86
CA VAL A 26 -18.88 -4.06 -26.56
C VAL A 26 -17.74 -4.68 -25.74
N CYS A 27 -16.54 -4.86 -26.31
CA CYS A 27 -15.41 -5.46 -25.60
C CYS A 27 -14.46 -4.44 -24.93
N GLY A 28 -14.85 -3.17 -24.84
CA GLY A 28 -14.00 -2.07 -24.32
C GLY A 28 -14.32 -1.58 -22.91
N LEU A 29 -15.19 -2.24 -22.13
CA LEU A 29 -15.60 -1.81 -20.80
C LEU A 29 -15.49 -2.90 -19.72
N LEU A 30 -14.54 -3.82 -19.87
CA LEU A 30 -14.06 -4.57 -18.73
C LEU A 30 -13.02 -3.70 -18.02
N GLY A 31 -13.47 -2.99 -17.00
CA GLY A 31 -12.69 -2.03 -16.27
C GLY A 31 -11.39 -2.61 -15.70
N THR A 32 -10.28 -2.06 -16.14
CA THR A 32 -8.94 -2.21 -15.53
C THR A 32 -8.83 -1.40 -14.25
N SER A 33 -9.90 -1.23 -13.48
CA SER A 33 -9.97 -0.19 -12.45
C SER A 33 -9.60 -0.61 -11.03
N ASP A 34 -9.46 -1.90 -10.71
CA ASP A 34 -9.54 -2.26 -9.29
C ASP A 34 -8.24 -2.70 -8.60
N LEU A 35 -7.12 -2.75 -9.30
CA LEU A 35 -5.83 -3.10 -8.69
C LEU A 35 -5.01 -1.88 -8.24
N SER A 36 -5.57 -0.67 -8.30
CA SER A 36 -4.84 0.57 -7.99
C SER A 36 -4.78 0.90 -6.50
N TYR A 37 -5.70 0.37 -5.70
CA TYR A 37 -5.79 0.68 -4.27
C TYR A 37 -5.05 -0.32 -3.39
N VAL A 38 -4.59 0.16 -2.25
CA VAL A 38 -4.13 -0.66 -1.15
C VAL A 38 -5.34 -1.07 -0.31
N THR A 39 -5.43 -2.36 0.00
CA THR A 39 -6.62 -2.95 0.63
C THR A 39 -6.30 -3.64 1.93
N CYS A 40 -7.29 -3.74 2.81
CA CYS A 40 -7.21 -4.51 4.04
C CYS A 40 -6.82 -5.97 3.77
N GLY A 41 -5.93 -6.52 4.58
CA GLY A 41 -5.39 -7.87 4.46
C GLY A 41 -4.27 -8.01 3.43
N SER A 42 -3.95 -6.98 2.65
CA SER A 42 -2.77 -6.96 1.77
C SER A 42 -1.50 -7.08 2.59
N VAL A 43 -0.51 -7.77 2.01
CA VAL A 43 0.85 -7.92 2.55
C VAL A 43 1.78 -7.18 1.62
N ILE A 44 2.44 -6.15 2.12
CA ILE A 44 3.17 -5.17 1.31
C ILE A 44 4.56 -4.87 1.87
N LYS A 45 5.47 -4.41 1.01
CA LYS A 45 6.69 -3.71 1.39
C LYS A 45 6.47 -2.20 1.25
N LEU A 46 6.97 -1.43 2.21
CA LEU A 46 6.93 0.02 2.23
C LEU A 46 8.32 0.58 1.98
N LEU A 47 8.48 1.33 0.90
CA LEU A 47 9.73 1.99 0.53
C LEU A 47 9.72 3.44 1.02
N ASN A 48 10.72 3.84 1.80
CA ASN A 48 11.00 5.26 2.03
C ASN A 48 11.54 5.88 0.74
N THR A 49 10.84 6.88 0.20
CA THR A 49 11.15 7.44 -1.12
C THR A 49 12.43 8.27 -1.14
N ARG A 50 12.88 8.77 0.03
CA ARG A 50 14.09 9.58 0.14
C ARG A 50 15.36 8.74 0.18
N HIS A 51 15.36 7.67 0.97
CA HIS A 51 16.53 6.82 1.20
C HIS A 51 16.53 5.54 0.35
N ASN A 52 15.43 5.27 -0.37
CA ASN A 52 15.27 4.06 -1.19
C ASN A 52 15.49 2.77 -0.39
N VAL A 53 14.96 2.72 0.83
CA VAL A 53 15.04 1.57 1.73
C VAL A 53 13.65 1.10 2.14
N ARG A 54 13.52 -0.19 2.42
CA ARG A 54 12.28 -0.83 2.82
C ARG A 54 12.14 -0.88 4.34
N LEU A 55 10.93 -0.67 4.82
CA LEU A 55 10.58 -0.86 6.22
C LEU A 55 10.78 -2.33 6.60
N HIS A 56 11.68 -2.60 7.50
CA HIS A 56 12.16 -3.91 7.91
C HIS A 56 12.00 -4.12 9.41
N SER A 57 11.82 -5.35 9.84
CA SER A 57 11.95 -5.76 11.23
C SER A 57 12.46 -7.19 11.33
N HIS A 58 13.10 -7.53 12.45
CA HIS A 58 13.59 -8.87 12.73
C HIS A 58 13.63 -9.09 14.25
N ASP A 59 13.78 -10.32 14.71
CA ASP A 59 13.79 -10.65 16.14
C ASP A 59 15.13 -10.28 16.82
N VAL A 60 15.53 -9.02 16.65
CA VAL A 60 16.61 -8.38 17.41
C VAL A 60 16.03 -7.19 18.15
N LYS A 61 16.25 -7.16 19.47
CA LYS A 61 15.75 -6.10 20.33
C LYS A 61 16.72 -4.92 20.35
N TYR A 62 16.16 -3.72 20.57
CA TYR A 62 16.99 -2.58 20.89
C TYR A 62 17.77 -2.81 22.20
N GLY A 63 19.04 -2.41 22.19
CA GLY A 63 19.89 -2.43 23.39
C GLY A 63 19.67 -1.26 24.35
N SER A 64 18.85 -0.29 23.96
CA SER A 64 18.46 0.91 24.73
C SER A 64 16.98 1.21 24.47
N GLY A 65 16.46 2.27 25.07
CA GLY A 65 15.07 2.66 24.92
C GLY A 65 14.12 1.65 25.57
N SER A 66 13.14 1.17 24.80
CA SER A 66 12.14 0.22 25.29
C SER A 66 12.63 -1.23 25.41
N GLY A 67 13.72 -1.58 24.74
CA GLY A 67 14.15 -2.99 24.58
C GLY A 67 13.20 -3.84 23.72
N GLN A 68 12.28 -3.22 22.99
CA GLN A 68 11.38 -3.92 22.06
C GLN A 68 12.11 -4.33 20.77
N GLN A 69 11.44 -5.12 19.93
CA GLN A 69 11.98 -5.57 18.64
C GLN A 69 12.26 -4.35 17.74
N SER A 70 13.44 -4.33 17.13
CA SER A 70 13.88 -3.23 16.28
C SER A 70 13.10 -3.16 14.95
N VAL A 71 12.86 -1.93 14.51
CA VAL A 71 12.36 -1.60 13.18
C VAL A 71 13.36 -0.72 12.47
N THR A 72 13.74 -1.09 11.27
CA THR A 72 14.88 -0.48 10.55
C THR A 72 14.55 -0.33 9.06
N GLY A 73 15.46 0.29 8.32
CA GLY A 73 15.40 0.39 6.86
C GLY A 73 16.52 -0.41 6.19
N VAL A 74 16.15 -1.23 5.18
CA VAL A 74 17.09 -2.04 4.40
C VAL A 74 17.01 -1.74 2.91
N THR A 75 18.11 -1.88 2.19
CA THR A 75 18.19 -1.60 0.74
C THR A 75 17.73 -2.76 -0.13
N GLU A 76 17.81 -3.98 0.38
CA GLU A 76 17.56 -5.22 -0.35
C GLU A 76 16.07 -5.34 -0.74
N ALA A 77 15.83 -5.46 -2.05
CA ALA A 77 14.47 -5.56 -2.59
C ALA A 77 13.80 -6.92 -2.29
N ASP A 78 14.57 -7.98 -2.22
CA ASP A 78 14.14 -9.35 -1.99
C ASP A 78 14.09 -9.75 -0.50
N ASP A 79 14.42 -8.80 0.42
CA ASP A 79 14.35 -9.05 1.86
C ASP A 79 12.97 -9.54 2.31
N SER A 80 12.91 -10.73 2.91
CA SER A 80 11.67 -11.35 3.40
C SER A 80 11.15 -10.72 4.70
N ASN A 81 12.01 -10.02 5.44
CA ASN A 81 11.68 -9.34 6.69
C ASN A 81 11.14 -7.90 6.49
N SER A 82 10.84 -7.52 5.25
CA SER A 82 10.21 -6.24 4.92
C SER A 82 8.71 -6.35 4.62
N TYR A 83 8.10 -7.51 4.82
CA TYR A 83 6.66 -7.70 4.57
C TYR A 83 5.80 -7.37 5.78
N TRP A 84 4.80 -6.50 5.55
CA TRP A 84 3.85 -6.03 6.54
C TRP A 84 2.42 -6.27 6.07
N ARG A 85 1.60 -6.87 6.93
CA ARG A 85 0.16 -7.06 6.68
C ARG A 85 -0.63 -5.86 7.17
N ILE A 86 -1.53 -5.36 6.33
CA ILE A 86 -2.48 -4.31 6.70
C ILE A 86 -3.65 -4.91 7.47
N ARG A 87 -3.90 -4.37 8.66
CA ARG A 87 -5.01 -4.74 9.53
C ARG A 87 -5.79 -3.49 9.96
N GLY A 88 -7.00 -3.66 10.46
CA GLY A 88 -7.76 -2.59 11.10
C GLY A 88 -7.05 -2.07 12.36
N LYS A 89 -7.43 -0.89 12.82
CA LYS A 89 -6.97 -0.35 14.10
C LYS A 89 -7.28 -1.33 15.25
N SER A 90 -6.69 -1.12 16.43
CA SER A 90 -7.02 -1.89 17.63
C SER A 90 -8.52 -1.95 17.83
N ASP A 91 -9.02 -3.11 18.24
CA ASP A 91 -10.45 -3.39 18.49
C ASP A 91 -11.38 -3.30 17.26
N THR A 92 -10.81 -3.21 16.06
CA THR A 92 -11.60 -3.13 14.81
C THR A 92 -11.06 -4.10 13.78
N VAL A 93 -11.92 -4.92 13.23
CA VAL A 93 -11.59 -5.81 12.11
C VAL A 93 -11.89 -5.08 10.80
N CYS A 94 -10.89 -4.84 9.97
CA CYS A 94 -11.13 -4.41 8.60
C CYS A 94 -11.46 -5.61 7.71
N GLN A 95 -12.47 -5.47 6.86
CA GLN A 95 -12.86 -6.53 5.94
C GLN A 95 -11.80 -6.69 4.84
N ARG A 96 -11.35 -7.92 4.62
CA ARG A 96 -10.36 -8.25 3.59
C ARG A 96 -10.83 -7.78 2.21
N GLY A 97 -9.95 -7.04 1.52
CA GLY A 97 -10.24 -6.47 0.21
C GLY A 97 -10.89 -5.09 0.24
N ASN A 98 -11.30 -4.56 1.40
CA ASN A 98 -11.77 -3.18 1.46
C ASN A 98 -10.61 -2.21 1.19
N PRO A 99 -10.76 -1.26 0.25
CA PRO A 99 -9.78 -0.19 0.02
C PRO A 99 -9.60 0.66 1.28
N ILE A 100 -8.35 0.93 1.64
CA ILE A 100 -8.00 1.80 2.77
C ILE A 100 -8.22 3.26 2.37
N LYS A 101 -8.99 3.99 3.17
CA LYS A 101 -9.26 5.42 2.95
C LYS A 101 -8.07 6.28 3.39
N CYS A 102 -7.88 7.41 2.73
CA CYS A 102 -7.03 8.47 3.27
C CYS A 102 -7.63 8.99 4.59
N GLY A 103 -6.79 9.08 5.63
CA GLY A 103 -7.24 9.39 7.00
C GLY A 103 -7.67 8.18 7.83
N GLU A 104 -7.73 6.99 7.24
CA GLU A 104 -8.06 5.77 7.98
C GLU A 104 -6.92 5.34 8.90
N THR A 105 -7.27 4.85 10.09
CA THR A 105 -6.33 4.29 11.05
C THR A 105 -6.20 2.78 10.84
N ILE A 106 -4.97 2.31 10.68
CA ILE A 106 -4.61 0.92 10.44
C ILE A 106 -3.53 0.43 11.42
N ARG A 107 -3.29 -0.87 11.44
CA ARG A 107 -2.09 -1.51 11.98
C ARG A 107 -1.30 -2.18 10.87
N LEU A 108 0.02 -2.20 11.03
CA LEU A 108 0.95 -2.90 10.15
C LEU A 108 1.59 -4.03 10.95
N THR A 109 1.21 -5.27 10.66
CA THR A 109 1.75 -6.45 11.35
C THR A 109 2.88 -7.07 10.52
N HIS A 110 4.07 -7.16 11.10
CA HIS A 110 5.24 -7.79 10.51
C HIS A 110 4.99 -9.30 10.31
N ILE A 111 5.17 -9.78 9.08
CA ILE A 111 4.76 -11.15 8.73
C ILE A 111 5.55 -12.21 9.49
N ASN A 112 6.87 -12.06 9.56
CA ASN A 112 7.74 -13.11 10.09
C ASN A 112 7.71 -13.21 11.62
N THR A 113 7.44 -12.10 12.34
CA THR A 113 7.44 -12.11 13.82
C THR A 113 6.05 -11.95 14.42
N GLY A 114 5.03 -11.62 13.62
CA GLY A 114 3.67 -11.40 14.10
C GLY A 114 3.50 -10.16 14.98
N ARG A 115 4.50 -9.27 15.06
CA ARG A 115 4.45 -8.04 15.85
C ARG A 115 3.97 -6.86 15.02
N ASN A 116 3.34 -5.89 15.68
CA ASN A 116 2.81 -4.70 15.04
C ASN A 116 3.82 -3.55 15.06
N LEU A 117 3.84 -2.75 13.99
CA LEU A 117 4.55 -1.47 13.98
C LEU A 117 4.02 -0.59 15.10
N HIS A 118 4.90 -0.13 15.99
CA HIS A 118 4.57 0.47 17.27
C HIS A 118 5.40 1.71 17.51
N SER A 119 4.89 2.65 18.28
CA SER A 119 5.66 3.80 18.77
C SER A 119 5.16 4.28 20.12
N HIS A 120 6.05 4.88 20.90
CA HIS A 120 5.78 5.37 22.25
C HIS A 120 6.78 6.48 22.61
N TYR A 121 6.65 7.08 23.79
CA TYR A 121 7.50 8.21 24.22
C TYR A 121 8.92 7.79 24.68
N PHE A 122 9.54 6.82 24.02
CA PHE A 122 10.97 6.53 24.21
C PHE A 122 11.78 7.23 23.13
N THR A 123 13.02 7.57 23.46
CA THR A 123 13.96 8.17 22.55
C THR A 123 14.59 7.08 21.67
N SER A 124 14.64 7.31 20.36
CA SER A 124 15.28 6.40 19.41
C SER A 124 16.80 6.36 19.63
N PRO A 125 17.45 5.21 19.36
CA PRO A 125 18.84 4.98 19.74
C PRO A 125 19.88 5.90 19.09
N LEU A 126 19.66 6.36 17.85
CA LEU A 126 20.66 7.11 17.09
C LEU A 126 20.32 8.59 16.95
N SER A 127 19.14 8.91 16.39
CA SER A 127 18.78 10.29 16.08
C SER A 127 18.24 11.08 17.28
N GLY A 128 17.88 10.40 18.36
CA GLY A 128 17.24 11.05 19.50
C GLY A 128 15.78 11.47 19.26
N ASN A 129 15.19 11.10 18.14
CA ASN A 129 13.78 11.26 17.84
C ASN A 129 12.92 10.27 18.66
N GLN A 130 11.64 10.10 18.32
CA GLN A 130 10.80 9.11 19.01
C GLN A 130 11.07 7.71 18.47
N GLU A 131 11.22 6.73 19.36
CA GLU A 131 11.46 5.33 19.00
C GLU A 131 10.26 4.75 18.21
N VAL A 132 10.59 4.00 17.13
CA VAL A 132 9.66 3.11 16.42
C VAL A 132 10.17 1.70 16.59
N SER A 133 9.30 0.80 17.00
CA SER A 133 9.61 -0.59 17.33
C SER A 133 8.55 -1.54 16.77
N ALA A 134 8.69 -2.82 17.03
CA ALA A 134 7.65 -3.80 16.77
C ALA A 134 7.23 -4.45 18.11
N PHE A 135 5.91 -4.44 18.38
CA PHE A 135 5.32 -4.83 19.65
C PHE A 135 4.15 -5.81 19.47
N GLY A 136 3.81 -6.50 20.55
CA GLY A 136 2.70 -7.45 20.58
C GLY A 136 3.10 -8.85 20.11
N GLU A 137 2.11 -9.69 19.92
CA GLU A 137 2.28 -11.09 19.53
C GLU A 137 1.11 -11.53 18.65
N ASN A 138 1.38 -12.30 17.59
CA ASN A 138 0.37 -12.84 16.66
C ASN A 138 -0.56 -11.77 16.06
N GLY A 139 -0.07 -10.53 15.94
CA GLY A 139 -0.83 -9.38 15.46
C GLY A 139 -1.73 -8.73 16.51
N GLU A 140 -1.72 -9.22 17.74
CA GLU A 140 -2.36 -8.56 18.86
C GLU A 140 -1.36 -7.64 19.58
N GLY A 141 -1.84 -6.51 20.08
CA GLY A 141 -1.06 -5.49 20.75
C GLY A 141 -1.97 -4.47 21.43
N ASP A 142 -1.63 -3.20 21.32
CA ASP A 142 -2.39 -2.14 21.99
C ASP A 142 -2.72 -0.95 21.07
N SER A 143 -3.22 0.13 21.64
CA SER A 143 -3.57 1.34 20.87
C SER A 143 -2.36 2.10 20.32
N LEU A 144 -1.14 1.81 20.81
CA LEU A 144 0.10 2.40 20.30
C LEU A 144 0.63 1.73 19.03
N ASP A 145 -0.10 0.73 18.51
CA ASP A 145 0.11 0.13 17.19
C ASP A 145 -0.64 0.87 16.06
N ASN A 146 -1.44 1.87 16.41
CA ASN A 146 -2.34 2.54 15.48
C ASN A 146 -1.67 3.67 14.70
N TRP A 147 -1.76 3.59 13.38
CA TRP A 147 -1.18 4.55 12.43
C TRP A 147 -2.23 5.06 11.45
N THR A 148 -2.35 6.37 11.33
CA THR A 148 -3.25 7.02 10.35
C THR A 148 -2.54 7.16 9.01
N VAL A 149 -3.18 6.69 7.93
CA VAL A 149 -2.69 6.81 6.55
C VAL A 149 -3.00 8.21 6.03
N MET A 150 -1.98 9.01 5.83
CA MET A 150 -2.11 10.36 5.28
C MET A 150 -1.79 10.34 3.79
N CYS A 151 -2.78 10.50 2.95
CA CYS A 151 -2.65 10.55 1.49
C CYS A 151 -3.61 11.58 0.87
N SER A 152 -3.46 11.81 -0.42
CA SER A 152 -4.35 12.66 -1.20
C SER A 152 -5.46 11.82 -1.86
N GLY A 153 -6.67 12.37 -1.96
CA GLY A 153 -7.82 11.69 -2.55
C GLY A 153 -8.63 10.90 -1.52
N THR A 154 -9.46 9.99 -2.00
CA THR A 154 -10.40 9.22 -1.16
C THR A 154 -9.73 7.97 -0.58
N TYR A 155 -8.93 7.27 -1.37
CA TYR A 155 -8.32 6.00 -1.01
C TYR A 155 -6.80 6.02 -1.22
N TRP A 156 -6.11 5.16 -0.46
CA TRP A 156 -4.68 4.93 -0.60
C TRP A 156 -4.36 4.22 -1.93
N GLU A 157 -3.80 4.96 -2.89
CA GLU A 157 -3.35 4.42 -4.17
C GLU A 157 -1.94 3.84 -4.08
N ARG A 158 -1.71 2.67 -4.69
CA ARG A 158 -0.39 1.99 -4.66
C ARG A 158 0.75 2.81 -5.25
N LYS A 159 0.47 3.57 -6.30
CA LYS A 159 1.48 4.37 -7.02
C LYS A 159 1.85 5.67 -6.32
N ASN A 160 1.00 6.16 -5.43
CA ASN A 160 1.18 7.45 -4.77
C ASN A 160 1.87 7.30 -3.41
N PRO A 161 2.80 8.21 -3.07
CA PRO A 161 3.40 8.21 -1.76
C PRO A 161 2.40 8.65 -0.68
N VAL A 162 2.57 8.09 0.52
CA VAL A 162 1.77 8.40 1.71
C VAL A 162 2.68 8.70 2.89
N ARG A 163 2.09 9.20 3.99
CA ARG A 163 2.72 9.27 5.30
C ARG A 163 1.92 8.45 6.29
N PHE A 164 2.60 7.93 7.29
CA PHE A 164 1.97 7.25 8.42
C PHE A 164 2.15 8.11 9.66
N LYS A 165 1.04 8.59 10.21
CA LYS A 165 1.01 9.38 11.44
C LYS A 165 0.63 8.46 12.59
N HIS A 166 1.48 8.36 13.60
CA HIS A 166 1.17 7.61 14.83
C HIS A 166 0.01 8.27 15.57
N THR A 167 -1.06 7.51 15.82
CA THR A 167 -2.33 8.10 16.28
C THR A 167 -2.21 8.72 17.66
N ALA A 168 -1.45 8.11 18.59
CA ALA A 168 -1.35 8.56 19.97
C ALA A 168 -0.35 9.69 20.20
N THR A 169 0.79 9.69 19.49
CA THR A 169 1.89 10.65 19.71
C THR A 169 2.05 11.66 18.58
N GLU A 170 1.28 11.49 17.50
CA GLU A 170 1.22 12.36 16.32
C GLU A 170 2.49 12.46 15.48
N VAL A 171 3.54 11.70 15.79
CA VAL A 171 4.76 11.64 14.98
C VAL A 171 4.53 10.93 13.65
N LEU A 172 5.34 11.27 12.66
CA LEU A 172 5.36 10.67 11.33
C LEU A 172 6.47 9.63 11.24
N LEU A 173 6.17 8.44 10.70
CA LEU A 173 7.14 7.40 10.42
C LEU A 173 8.20 7.90 9.45
N SER A 174 9.47 7.88 9.84
CA SER A 174 10.56 8.60 9.16
C SER A 174 11.87 7.82 9.15
N ILE A 175 12.75 8.19 8.22
CA ILE A 175 14.16 7.77 8.17
C ILE A 175 15.00 8.98 7.80
N THR A 176 15.98 9.34 8.62
CA THR A 176 16.89 10.49 8.37
C THR A 176 18.27 10.08 7.85
N GLY A 177 18.66 8.82 7.97
CA GLY A 177 19.85 8.27 7.34
C GLY A 177 20.92 7.76 8.31
N GLU A 178 20.69 7.84 9.62
CA GLU A 178 21.58 7.25 10.63
C GLU A 178 21.59 5.74 10.50
N GLN A 179 22.79 5.13 10.56
CA GLN A 179 23.02 3.70 10.43
C GLN A 179 23.42 3.05 11.73
N TYR A 180 22.82 1.89 12.00
CA TYR A 180 23.19 1.06 13.11
C TYR A 180 24.55 0.37 12.90
N GLY A 181 25.33 0.29 14.00
CA GLY A 181 26.42 -0.65 14.14
C GLY A 181 25.93 -2.06 14.49
N ARG A 182 26.81 -2.93 14.99
CA ARG A 182 26.43 -4.28 15.43
C ARG A 182 25.45 -4.22 16.61
N PRO A 183 24.48 -5.14 16.69
CA PRO A 183 24.22 -6.29 15.81
C PRO A 183 23.40 -5.99 14.55
N ILE A 184 22.78 -4.81 14.42
CA ILE A 184 21.86 -4.40 13.33
C ILE A 184 22.63 -3.81 12.14
N ASN A 185 23.85 -4.18 11.93
CA ASN A 185 24.86 -3.57 11.09
C ASN A 185 24.36 -3.10 9.70
N GLY A 186 24.57 -1.82 9.39
CA GLY A 186 24.31 -1.23 8.08
C GLY A 186 22.85 -0.84 7.80
N GLN A 187 21.90 -1.20 8.66
CA GLN A 187 20.51 -0.83 8.51
C GLN A 187 20.26 0.60 8.99
N LEU A 188 19.34 1.32 8.33
CA LEU A 188 19.01 2.67 8.70
C LEU A 188 18.01 2.72 9.87
N GLU A 189 18.15 3.72 10.75
CA GLU A 189 17.21 3.95 11.84
C GLU A 189 15.84 4.40 11.28
N VAL A 190 14.78 3.72 11.72
CA VAL A 190 13.39 4.15 11.58
C VAL A 190 12.94 4.79 12.90
N HIS A 191 12.36 5.97 12.83
CA HIS A 191 11.94 6.72 14.01
C HIS A 191 10.68 7.56 13.72
N GLY A 192 10.07 8.11 14.76
CA GLY A 192 8.98 9.07 14.67
C GLY A 192 9.50 10.50 14.62
N MET A 193 9.03 11.32 13.67
CA MET A 193 9.38 12.73 13.53
C MET A 193 8.13 13.62 13.64
N GLN A 194 8.22 14.75 14.32
CA GLN A 194 7.08 15.63 14.53
C GLN A 194 6.67 16.42 13.27
N TYR A 195 7.62 16.69 12.36
CA TYR A 195 7.40 17.57 11.21
C TYR A 195 7.33 16.79 9.90
N SER A 196 6.38 17.19 9.03
CA SER A 196 6.25 16.65 7.68
C SER A 196 7.37 17.20 6.77
N ASN A 197 8.10 16.28 6.15
CA ASN A 197 9.17 16.58 5.20
C ASN A 197 9.41 15.40 4.23
N GLN A 198 10.53 15.41 3.49
CA GLN A 198 10.89 14.36 2.54
C GLN A 198 11.26 13.01 3.18
N PHE A 199 11.62 13.00 4.46
CA PHE A 199 12.06 11.79 5.17
C PHE A 199 10.93 10.86 5.62
N ASN A 200 9.68 11.36 5.62
CA ASN A 200 8.50 10.60 6.04
C ASN A 200 7.54 10.28 4.89
N SER A 201 8.06 10.20 3.68
CA SER A 201 7.34 9.81 2.48
C SER A 201 7.58 8.33 2.15
N TRP A 202 6.50 7.54 2.09
CA TRP A 202 6.52 6.09 1.90
C TRP A 202 5.69 5.69 0.69
N LYS A 203 6.16 4.71 -0.06
CA LYS A 203 5.45 4.16 -1.22
C LYS A 203 5.32 2.66 -1.09
N VAL A 204 4.17 2.14 -1.48
CA VAL A 204 3.96 0.69 -1.60
C VAL A 204 4.73 0.17 -2.80
N MET A 205 5.46 -0.91 -2.58
CA MET A 205 6.24 -1.58 -3.62
C MET A 205 5.74 -3.02 -3.81
N GLU A 206 6.59 -3.99 -3.57
CA GLU A 206 6.28 -5.42 -3.73
C GLU A 206 5.21 -5.87 -2.74
N GLY A 207 4.43 -6.89 -3.11
CA GLY A 207 3.46 -7.44 -2.17
C GLY A 207 2.42 -8.35 -2.79
N ILE A 208 1.60 -8.92 -1.92
CA ILE A 208 0.40 -9.68 -2.25
C ILE A 208 -0.80 -8.80 -1.92
N PHE A 209 -1.46 -8.31 -2.94
CA PHE A 209 -2.58 -7.41 -2.78
C PHE A 209 -3.90 -8.18 -2.80
N MET A 210 -4.75 -7.93 -1.82
CA MET A 210 -6.11 -8.45 -1.85
C MET A 210 -6.91 -7.71 -2.91
N LYS A 211 -7.64 -8.47 -3.75
CA LYS A 211 -8.54 -7.89 -4.74
C LYS A 211 -9.58 -7.01 -4.02
N PRO A 212 -9.79 -5.78 -4.47
CA PRO A 212 -10.81 -4.92 -3.90
C PRO A 212 -12.18 -5.59 -3.97
N VAL A 213 -12.97 -5.47 -2.89
CA VAL A 213 -14.40 -5.74 -2.94
C VAL A 213 -15.01 -4.66 -3.81
N GLU A 214 -15.88 -5.02 -4.75
CA GLU A 214 -16.57 -4.06 -5.60
C GLU A 214 -17.32 -3.09 -4.69
N VAL A 215 -16.86 -1.85 -4.64
CA VAL A 215 -17.61 -0.75 -4.03
C VAL A 215 -18.72 -0.47 -5.00
N SER A 216 -19.91 -1.03 -4.74
CA SER A 216 -21.09 -0.72 -5.52
C SER A 216 -21.23 0.81 -5.55
N ARG A 217 -21.24 1.38 -6.76
CA ARG A 217 -21.63 2.78 -7.01
C ARG A 217 -23.15 2.92 -6.76
N ALA A 218 -23.59 2.66 -5.55
CA ALA A 218 -24.95 2.94 -5.10
C ALA A 218 -24.99 4.41 -4.72
N GLY A 219 -25.60 5.22 -5.57
CA GLY A 219 -25.97 6.57 -5.19
C GLY A 219 -25.87 7.64 -6.28
N VAL A 220 -26.28 7.38 -7.51
CA VAL A 220 -26.85 8.42 -8.40
C VAL A 220 -27.94 7.77 -9.25
N GLU A 221 -29.04 7.41 -8.66
CA GLU A 221 -30.32 7.41 -9.37
C GLU A 221 -31.10 8.60 -8.85
N SER A 222 -31.03 9.68 -9.60
CA SER A 222 -31.93 10.80 -9.50
C SER A 222 -33.34 10.28 -9.90
N HIS A 223 -34.28 10.35 -8.98
CA HIS A 223 -35.67 10.28 -9.30
C HIS A 223 -35.99 11.30 -10.40
N ILE A 224 -36.26 10.82 -11.60
CA ILE A 224 -37.08 11.54 -12.58
C ILE A 224 -38.45 10.95 -12.38
N GLU A 225 -39.29 11.59 -11.56
CA GLU A 225 -40.71 11.41 -11.58
C GLU A 225 -41.29 12.35 -12.65
N LEU A 226 -42.21 11.79 -13.42
CA LEU A 226 -43.01 12.38 -14.47
C LEU A 226 -43.96 13.45 -13.93
#